data_87636cd052081323a99494b47d2ce67e
#
_entry.id   87636cd052081323a99494b47d2ce67e
#
_cell.length_a   1.000
_cell.length_b   1.000
_cell.length_c   1.000
_cell.angle_alpha   90.00
_cell.angle_beta   90.00
_cell.angle_gamma   90.00
#
_symmetry.space_group_name_H-M   'P 1'
#
loop_
_entity.id
_entity.type
_entity.pdbx_description
1 polymer ?
#
loop_
_entity_poly.entity_id
_entity_poly.type
_entity_poly.pdbx_seq_one_letter_code
_entity_poly.pdbx_strand_id
1 'polypeptide(L)'
;PRSSPLFSSAASDVYKRQYLDIIGLLPTTEEYTRFTSSEEKDKRSKLVDELLGRKEFVELWVMKWAELLQIRSSQQVSYKAMLLYYNWLQDKIANNVPMDKMVSELLGASGGTFKNPATNYYQNETNTLKVTENVAQVFMGMRIQCAQCHNHPFDKWTQNDYYGFASFFSQIGRKRAEDPRETIVFNSRSGEVRNPVGNRVMKPKFLGGEAPDLKGKDRRVAMAEWLVSSENPFFATNLANMVWAHFFGKGIIDEVDDVRVSNPPANAELLQALGQRITEYNYDFKRLVRDICTSRTYQLATQTNQSNESDTRNFSHASLRRIRSEILLDCITQVTNTSNKFRGLPRGSRAVQIADGSTSTYFLAAFGRAKRESVCSCEVQMEPNLSQALHLLNGNTVEEKIRSGGLIKALLEAKKTPEEIIEELYIRSFSRR
;
A
#
# COMPACT_ATOMS: atom_id res chain seq x y z
N PRO A 1 25.24 26.48 24.13
CA PRO A 1 23.99 26.89 23.54
C PRO A 1 22.89 25.90 23.96
N ARG A 2 21.98 26.39 24.78
CA ARG A 2 20.86 25.60 25.27
C ARG A 2 20.04 25.15 24.07
N SER A 3 19.88 23.84 23.89
CA SER A 3 18.98 23.28 22.89
C SER A 3 17.58 23.81 23.15
N SER A 4 17.05 24.58 22.21
CA SER A 4 15.70 25.13 22.29
C SER A 4 14.68 23.98 22.41
N PRO A 5 13.62 24.08 23.26
CA PRO A 5 12.57 23.06 23.37
C PRO A 5 11.93 22.69 22.02
N LEU A 6 11.95 23.60 21.05
CA LEU A 6 11.45 23.41 19.70
C LEU A 6 12.22 22.36 18.89
N PHE A 7 13.53 22.23 19.09
CA PHE A 7 14.32 21.18 18.44
C PHE A 7 14.06 19.78 19.01
N SER A 8 13.72 19.69 20.30
CA SER A 8 13.34 18.43 20.95
C SER A 8 12.02 17.88 20.40
N SER A 9 11.02 18.72 20.18
CA SER A 9 9.70 18.29 19.64
C SER A 9 9.80 17.81 18.19
N ALA A 10 10.52 18.54 17.34
CA ALA A 10 10.71 18.14 15.93
C ALA A 10 11.46 16.80 15.80
N ALA A 11 12.46 16.56 16.65
CA ALA A 11 13.20 15.29 16.65
C ALA A 11 12.31 14.10 17.07
N SER A 12 11.46 14.27 18.09
CA SER A 12 10.53 13.23 18.54
C SER A 12 9.43 12.96 17.51
N ASP A 13 8.98 13.97 16.76
CA ASP A 13 7.99 13.81 15.71
C ASP A 13 8.51 12.98 14.53
N VAL A 14 9.78 13.19 14.11
CA VAL A 14 10.42 12.36 13.08
C VAL A 14 10.58 10.93 13.58
N TYR A 15 11.04 10.73 14.81
CA TYR A 15 11.20 9.42 15.41
C TYR A 15 9.89 8.63 15.45
N LYS A 16 8.82 9.22 15.99
CA LYS A 16 7.48 8.61 16.00
C LYS A 16 6.99 8.29 14.60
N ARG A 17 7.19 9.20 13.64
CA ARG A 17 6.78 9.02 12.25
C ARG A 17 7.49 7.84 11.60
N GLN A 18 8.78 7.59 11.86
CA GLN A 18 9.48 6.41 11.38
C GLN A 18 8.78 5.12 11.82
N TYR A 19 8.39 4.99 13.07
CA TYR A 19 7.62 3.83 13.56
C TYR A 19 6.27 3.69 12.87
N LEU A 20 5.49 4.77 12.81
CA LEU A 20 4.14 4.73 12.22
C LEU A 20 4.17 4.43 10.72
N ASP A 21 5.11 5.02 9.98
CA ASP A 21 5.17 4.88 8.53
C ASP A 21 5.82 3.57 8.09
N ILE A 22 6.81 3.05 8.83
CA ILE A 22 7.54 1.84 8.44
C ILE A 22 6.83 0.58 8.94
N ILE A 23 6.30 0.58 10.17
CA ILE A 23 5.73 -0.61 10.80
C ILE A 23 4.29 -0.47 11.31
N GLY A 24 3.69 0.72 11.23
CA GLY A 24 2.32 0.97 11.65
C GLY A 24 2.08 0.79 13.16
N LEU A 25 3.06 1.12 13.99
CA LEU A 25 2.98 1.08 15.45
C LEU A 25 3.62 2.33 16.04
N LEU A 26 3.37 2.58 17.32
CA LEU A 26 4.13 3.54 18.12
C LEU A 26 5.39 2.85 18.70
N PRO A 27 6.46 3.59 19.01
CA PRO A 27 7.56 3.02 19.78
C PRO A 27 7.12 2.68 21.21
N THR A 28 7.73 1.66 21.80
CA THR A 28 7.57 1.39 23.23
C THR A 28 8.35 2.41 24.08
N THR A 29 8.09 2.43 25.38
CA THR A 29 8.81 3.31 26.30
C THR A 29 10.30 2.97 26.35
N GLU A 30 10.65 1.68 26.27
CA GLU A 30 12.03 1.20 26.22
C GLU A 30 12.72 1.62 24.92
N GLU A 31 12.06 1.47 23.78
CA GLU A 31 12.56 1.91 22.48
C GLU A 31 12.77 3.42 22.45
N TYR A 32 11.82 4.19 23.01
CA TYR A 32 11.93 5.64 23.14
C TYR A 32 13.15 6.03 24.00
N THR A 33 13.31 5.41 25.16
CA THR A 33 14.42 5.69 26.08
C THR A 33 15.75 5.34 25.42
N ARG A 34 15.88 4.18 24.79
CA ARG A 34 17.07 3.76 24.04
C ARG A 34 17.45 4.76 22.96
N PHE A 35 16.47 5.20 22.15
CA PHE A 35 16.73 6.15 21.07
C PHE A 35 17.13 7.54 21.58
N THR A 36 16.47 8.05 22.60
CA THR A 36 16.75 9.39 23.14
C THR A 36 18.07 9.47 23.89
N SER A 37 18.48 8.41 24.58
CA SER A 37 19.76 8.32 25.29
C SER A 37 20.96 8.05 24.37
N SER A 38 20.73 7.61 23.12
CA SER A 38 21.82 7.36 22.18
C SER A 38 22.42 8.66 21.66
N GLU A 39 23.76 8.76 21.70
CA GLU A 39 24.53 9.88 21.14
C GLU A 39 25.03 9.63 19.70
N GLU A 40 24.71 8.47 19.12
CA GLU A 40 25.15 8.10 17.79
C GLU A 40 24.59 9.06 16.72
N LYS A 41 25.44 9.53 15.82
CA LYS A 41 25.06 10.47 14.75
C LYS A 41 24.14 9.82 13.71
N ASP A 42 24.27 8.53 13.50
CA ASP A 42 23.54 7.72 12.51
C ASP A 42 22.36 6.95 13.11
N LYS A 43 21.97 7.21 14.35
CA LYS A 43 20.90 6.50 15.07
C LYS A 43 19.57 6.43 14.31
N ARG A 44 19.25 7.44 13.49
CA ARG A 44 18.02 7.45 12.67
C ARG A 44 18.09 6.45 11.51
N SER A 45 19.24 6.35 10.84
CA SER A 45 19.43 5.37 9.76
C SER A 45 19.47 3.95 10.31
N LYS A 46 20.13 3.73 11.45
CA LYS A 46 20.12 2.44 12.15
C LYS A 46 18.70 2.03 12.57
N LEU A 47 17.90 2.99 13.05
CA LEU A 47 16.50 2.73 13.35
C LEU A 47 15.71 2.29 12.11
N VAL A 48 15.90 2.94 10.97
CA VAL A 48 15.25 2.52 9.72
C VAL A 48 15.62 1.08 9.38
N ASP A 49 16.92 0.73 9.48
CA ASP A 49 17.39 -0.64 9.19
C ASP A 49 16.79 -1.66 10.17
N GLU A 50 16.68 -1.32 11.47
CA GLU A 50 16.02 -2.15 12.48
C GLU A 50 14.54 -2.37 12.12
N LEU A 51 13.80 -1.29 11.82
CA LEU A 51 12.36 -1.37 11.51
C LEU A 51 12.08 -2.14 10.21
N LEU A 52 12.91 -2.02 9.18
CA LEU A 52 12.82 -2.79 7.94
C LEU A 52 13.01 -4.31 8.15
N GLY A 53 13.71 -4.70 9.22
CA GLY A 53 13.89 -6.10 9.61
C GLY A 53 12.72 -6.71 10.35
N ARG A 54 11.77 -5.92 10.85
CA ARG A 54 10.68 -6.38 11.71
C ARG A 54 9.53 -7.02 10.91
N LYS A 55 8.85 -7.99 11.53
CA LYS A 55 7.65 -8.61 10.93
C LYS A 55 6.52 -7.60 10.69
N GLU A 56 6.43 -6.57 11.51
CA GLU A 56 5.41 -5.53 11.42
C GLU A 56 5.54 -4.70 10.14
N PHE A 57 6.75 -4.57 9.59
CA PHE A 57 6.97 -4.02 8.25
C PHE A 57 6.25 -4.87 7.19
N VAL A 58 6.43 -6.19 7.27
CA VAL A 58 5.78 -7.12 6.35
C VAL A 58 4.26 -7.01 6.46
N GLU A 59 3.71 -7.02 7.68
CA GLU A 59 2.27 -6.94 7.94
C GLU A 59 1.65 -5.67 7.34
N LEU A 60 2.30 -4.52 7.50
CA LEU A 60 1.84 -3.24 6.96
C LEU A 60 1.83 -3.24 5.43
N TRP A 61 2.91 -3.71 4.80
CA TRP A 61 3.03 -3.69 3.34
C TRP A 61 2.18 -4.78 2.67
N VAL A 62 1.99 -5.93 3.31
CA VAL A 62 1.02 -6.94 2.86
C VAL A 62 -0.40 -6.36 2.86
N MET A 63 -0.80 -5.62 3.89
CA MET A 63 -2.10 -4.94 3.92
C MET A 63 -2.27 -4.01 2.71
N LYS A 64 -1.26 -3.17 2.42
CA LYS A 64 -1.31 -2.20 1.31
C LYS A 64 -1.36 -2.88 -0.06
N TRP A 65 -0.52 -3.88 -0.30
CA TRP A 65 -0.55 -4.65 -1.54
C TRP A 65 -1.82 -5.49 -1.69
N ALA A 66 -2.37 -6.00 -0.59
CA ALA A 66 -3.64 -6.72 -0.60
C ALA A 66 -4.83 -5.86 -1.04
N GLU A 67 -4.77 -4.54 -0.83
CA GLU A 67 -5.75 -3.59 -1.36
C GLU A 67 -5.63 -3.45 -2.88
N LEU A 68 -4.43 -3.17 -3.38
CA LEU A 68 -4.16 -3.05 -4.81
C LEU A 68 -4.46 -4.34 -5.58
N LEU A 69 -4.23 -5.49 -4.97
CA LEU A 69 -4.48 -6.81 -5.55
C LEU A 69 -5.88 -7.36 -5.23
N GLN A 70 -6.75 -6.53 -4.63
CA GLN A 70 -8.15 -6.84 -4.31
C GLN A 70 -8.32 -8.17 -3.55
N ILE A 71 -7.44 -8.46 -2.56
CA ILE A 71 -7.51 -9.72 -1.82
C ILE A 71 -8.70 -9.71 -0.87
N ARG A 72 -9.79 -10.36 -1.30
CA ARG A 72 -11.04 -10.50 -0.55
C ARG A 72 -11.78 -11.78 -0.92
N SER A 73 -12.58 -12.30 0.00
CA SER A 73 -13.54 -13.35 -0.33
C SER A 73 -14.80 -12.77 -0.99
N SER A 74 -15.39 -13.52 -1.88
CA SER A 74 -16.61 -13.16 -2.63
C SER A 74 -17.41 -14.41 -2.99
N GLN A 75 -18.47 -14.24 -3.77
CA GLN A 75 -19.20 -15.39 -4.32
C GLN A 75 -18.33 -16.24 -5.27
N GLN A 76 -17.38 -15.62 -5.98
CA GLN A 76 -16.47 -16.29 -6.90
C GLN A 76 -15.17 -16.77 -6.23
N VAL A 77 -14.74 -16.12 -5.16
CA VAL A 77 -13.46 -16.41 -4.49
C VAL A 77 -13.74 -16.97 -3.10
N SER A 78 -13.50 -18.27 -2.93
CA SER A 78 -13.68 -18.92 -1.64
C SER A 78 -12.71 -18.35 -0.58
N TYR A 79 -13.09 -18.41 0.69
CA TYR A 79 -12.22 -17.99 1.80
C TYR A 79 -10.85 -18.68 1.76
N LYS A 80 -10.83 -19.99 1.41
CA LYS A 80 -9.57 -20.74 1.26
C LYS A 80 -8.69 -20.16 0.14
N ALA A 81 -9.27 -19.89 -1.01
CA ALA A 81 -8.54 -19.31 -2.15
C ALA A 81 -7.98 -17.91 -1.80
N MET A 82 -8.80 -17.06 -1.19
CA MET A 82 -8.41 -15.75 -0.69
C MET A 82 -7.26 -15.85 0.32
N LEU A 83 -7.34 -16.75 1.29
CA LEU A 83 -6.32 -16.91 2.32
C LEU A 83 -4.99 -17.42 1.74
N LEU A 84 -5.04 -18.35 0.79
CA LEU A 84 -3.84 -18.82 0.08
C LEU A 84 -3.19 -17.69 -0.72
N TYR A 85 -4.00 -16.84 -1.37
CA TYR A 85 -3.50 -15.67 -2.10
C TYR A 85 -2.86 -14.64 -1.17
N TYR A 86 -3.48 -14.37 -0.02
CA TYR A 86 -2.90 -13.51 1.01
C TYR A 86 -1.57 -14.06 1.53
N ASN A 87 -1.50 -15.36 1.82
CA ASN A 87 -0.26 -15.99 2.29
C ASN A 87 0.84 -15.97 1.23
N TRP A 88 0.49 -16.17 -0.06
CA TRP A 88 1.43 -15.99 -1.16
C TRP A 88 2.04 -14.58 -1.18
N LEU A 89 1.19 -13.55 -1.06
CA LEU A 89 1.65 -12.17 -1.00
C LEU A 89 2.54 -11.92 0.23
N GLN A 90 2.13 -12.43 1.39
CA GLN A 90 2.91 -12.31 2.62
C GLN A 90 4.29 -12.95 2.49
N ASP A 91 4.37 -14.13 1.88
CA ASP A 91 5.64 -14.81 1.62
C ASP A 91 6.56 -13.98 0.70
N LYS A 92 6.01 -13.40 -0.38
CA LYS A 92 6.78 -12.54 -1.29
C LYS A 92 7.35 -11.30 -0.59
N ILE A 93 6.55 -10.61 0.21
CA ILE A 93 7.00 -9.42 0.95
C ILE A 93 7.97 -9.80 2.08
N ALA A 94 7.71 -10.88 2.82
CA ALA A 94 8.58 -11.33 3.93
C ALA A 94 9.99 -11.69 3.45
N ASN A 95 10.07 -12.39 2.33
CA ASN A 95 11.33 -12.80 1.72
C ASN A 95 11.98 -11.69 0.85
N ASN A 96 11.39 -10.48 0.84
CA ASN A 96 11.85 -9.35 0.02
C ASN A 96 12.08 -9.74 -1.44
N VAL A 97 11.15 -10.55 -2.00
CA VAL A 97 11.23 -10.95 -3.41
C VAL A 97 11.21 -9.69 -4.28
N PRO A 98 12.12 -9.54 -5.24
CA PRO A 98 12.14 -8.39 -6.13
C PRO A 98 10.78 -8.12 -6.77
N MET A 99 10.36 -6.87 -6.79
CA MET A 99 8.99 -6.49 -7.19
C MET A 99 8.69 -6.86 -8.65
N ASP A 100 9.68 -6.79 -9.54
CA ASP A 100 9.58 -7.24 -10.93
C ASP A 100 9.28 -8.75 -11.03
N LYS A 101 9.92 -9.57 -10.18
CA LYS A 101 9.69 -11.01 -10.13
C LYS A 101 8.31 -11.34 -9.56
N MET A 102 7.91 -10.66 -8.48
CA MET A 102 6.58 -10.85 -7.89
C MET A 102 5.47 -10.51 -8.91
N VAL A 103 5.60 -9.39 -9.62
CA VAL A 103 4.60 -8.95 -10.60
C VAL A 103 4.60 -9.84 -11.85
N SER A 104 5.76 -10.28 -12.34
CA SER A 104 5.84 -11.21 -13.45
C SER A 104 5.21 -12.56 -13.13
N GLU A 105 5.46 -13.10 -11.93
CA GLU A 105 4.83 -14.34 -11.45
C GLU A 105 3.31 -14.18 -11.35
N LEU A 106 2.84 -13.05 -10.81
CA LEU A 106 1.41 -12.76 -10.66
C LEU A 106 0.69 -12.74 -12.01
N LEU A 107 1.20 -11.93 -12.95
CA LEU A 107 0.53 -11.68 -14.22
C LEU A 107 0.67 -12.84 -15.21
N GLY A 108 1.75 -13.62 -15.13
CA GLY A 108 1.95 -14.83 -15.91
C GLY A 108 1.31 -16.09 -15.32
N ALA A 109 0.64 -15.99 -14.17
CA ALA A 109 0.16 -17.13 -13.40
C ALA A 109 -0.85 -18.01 -14.16
N SER A 110 -0.67 -19.32 -14.07
CA SER A 110 -1.58 -20.36 -14.60
C SER A 110 -1.66 -21.53 -13.63
N GLY A 111 -2.78 -22.25 -13.64
CA GLY A 111 -3.03 -23.39 -12.76
C GLY A 111 -4.20 -23.22 -11.82
N GLY A 112 -4.31 -24.13 -10.86
CA GLY A 112 -5.39 -24.09 -9.86
C GLY A 112 -5.13 -23.02 -8.79
N THR A 113 -6.19 -22.33 -8.39
CA THR A 113 -6.15 -21.25 -7.39
C THR A 113 -5.67 -21.68 -6.01
N PHE A 114 -5.67 -23.00 -5.72
CA PHE A 114 -5.12 -23.54 -4.48
C PHE A 114 -3.64 -23.92 -4.61
N LYS A 115 -3.25 -24.48 -5.79
CA LYS A 115 -1.86 -24.92 -6.04
C LYS A 115 -0.95 -23.77 -6.46
N ASN A 116 -1.48 -22.82 -7.24
CA ASN A 116 -0.81 -21.59 -7.62
C ASN A 116 -1.65 -20.38 -7.18
N PRO A 117 -1.48 -19.90 -5.95
CA PRO A 117 -2.33 -18.87 -5.40
C PRO A 117 -2.31 -17.52 -6.15
N ALA A 118 -1.24 -17.21 -6.89
CA ALA A 118 -1.15 -16.02 -7.74
C ALA A 118 -2.26 -15.96 -8.79
N THR A 119 -2.78 -17.12 -9.24
CA THR A 119 -3.90 -17.19 -10.20
C THR A 119 -5.21 -16.58 -9.68
N ASN A 120 -5.34 -16.39 -8.36
CA ASN A 120 -6.48 -15.71 -7.75
C ASN A 120 -6.63 -14.26 -8.22
N TYR A 121 -5.56 -13.62 -8.69
CA TYR A 121 -5.64 -12.31 -9.33
C TYR A 121 -6.67 -12.30 -10.47
N TYR A 122 -6.66 -13.32 -11.33
CA TYR A 122 -7.60 -13.48 -12.43
C TYR A 122 -8.94 -14.06 -12.02
N GLN A 123 -9.11 -14.50 -10.78
CA GLN A 123 -10.37 -14.96 -10.24
C GLN A 123 -11.14 -13.81 -9.56
N ASN A 124 -10.45 -12.85 -8.99
CA ASN A 124 -11.06 -11.67 -8.39
C ASN A 124 -11.80 -10.80 -9.42
N GLU A 125 -11.18 -10.64 -10.61
CA GLU A 125 -11.78 -9.93 -11.72
C GLU A 125 -11.80 -10.84 -12.97
N THR A 126 -12.97 -11.06 -13.52
CA THR A 126 -13.18 -11.98 -14.64
C THR A 126 -13.44 -11.27 -15.98
N ASN A 127 -13.82 -10.01 -15.94
CA ASN A 127 -14.04 -9.20 -17.13
C ASN A 127 -12.71 -8.74 -17.73
N THR A 128 -12.44 -9.09 -18.98
CA THR A 128 -11.19 -8.77 -19.68
C THR A 128 -10.85 -7.28 -19.66
N LEU A 129 -11.84 -6.40 -19.87
CA LEU A 129 -11.60 -4.96 -19.89
C LEU A 129 -11.29 -4.43 -18.49
N LYS A 130 -11.95 -4.97 -17.45
CA LYS A 130 -11.64 -4.61 -16.05
C LYS A 130 -10.28 -5.10 -15.61
N VAL A 131 -9.87 -6.31 -15.99
CA VAL A 131 -8.48 -6.79 -15.75
C VAL A 131 -7.48 -5.84 -16.40
N THR A 132 -7.77 -5.39 -17.63
CA THR A 132 -6.92 -4.44 -18.36
C THR A 132 -6.76 -3.11 -17.61
N GLU A 133 -7.87 -2.54 -17.17
CA GLU A 133 -7.92 -1.31 -16.38
C GLU A 133 -7.16 -1.46 -15.06
N ASN A 134 -7.39 -2.56 -14.34
CA ASN A 134 -6.70 -2.85 -13.09
C ASN A 134 -5.18 -2.97 -13.26
N VAL A 135 -4.72 -3.65 -14.32
CA VAL A 135 -3.29 -3.76 -14.61
C VAL A 135 -2.67 -2.40 -14.91
N ALA A 136 -3.33 -1.58 -15.75
CA ALA A 136 -2.85 -0.25 -16.06
C ALA A 136 -2.81 0.65 -14.81
N GLN A 137 -3.83 0.60 -13.98
CA GLN A 137 -3.94 1.43 -12.78
C GLN A 137 -2.96 1.01 -11.69
N VAL A 138 -2.88 -0.28 -11.37
CA VAL A 138 -2.02 -0.77 -10.28
C VAL A 138 -0.54 -0.69 -10.63
N PHE A 139 -0.16 -1.13 -11.84
CA PHE A 139 1.25 -1.31 -12.18
C PHE A 139 1.85 -0.16 -13.00
N MET A 140 1.02 0.65 -13.64
CA MET A 140 1.48 1.80 -14.42
C MET A 140 0.93 3.14 -13.92
N GLY A 141 0.03 3.13 -12.92
CA GLY A 141 -0.58 4.32 -12.34
C GLY A 141 -1.57 5.03 -13.27
N MET A 142 -2.12 4.36 -14.28
CA MET A 142 -2.91 4.99 -15.33
C MET A 142 -4.37 4.60 -15.27
N ARG A 143 -5.26 5.58 -15.29
CA ARG A 143 -6.71 5.40 -15.44
C ARG A 143 -7.10 5.49 -16.91
N ILE A 144 -7.15 4.35 -17.59
CA ILE A 144 -7.42 4.30 -19.05
C ILE A 144 -8.89 4.08 -19.40
N GLN A 145 -9.79 4.01 -18.43
CA GLN A 145 -11.20 3.66 -18.61
C GLN A 145 -11.93 4.54 -19.63
N CYS A 146 -11.61 5.84 -19.69
CA CYS A 146 -12.24 6.74 -20.65
C CYS A 146 -11.98 6.33 -22.10
N ALA A 147 -10.83 5.70 -22.38
CA ALA A 147 -10.48 5.22 -23.71
C ALA A 147 -11.27 4.00 -24.18
N GLN A 148 -12.13 3.41 -23.32
CA GLN A 148 -13.06 2.36 -23.70
C GLN A 148 -14.14 2.84 -24.69
N CYS A 149 -14.66 4.06 -24.51
CA CYS A 149 -15.77 4.56 -25.30
C CYS A 149 -15.36 5.57 -26.38
N HIS A 150 -14.30 6.35 -26.11
CA HIS A 150 -13.76 7.37 -27.01
C HIS A 150 -12.26 7.57 -26.72
N ASN A 151 -11.54 8.31 -27.56
CA ASN A 151 -10.17 8.67 -27.22
C ASN A 151 -10.12 9.44 -25.89
N HIS A 152 -9.14 9.15 -25.06
CA HIS A 152 -9.05 9.73 -23.71
C HIS A 152 -9.05 11.27 -23.76
N PRO A 153 -9.97 11.99 -23.06
CA PRO A 153 -10.14 13.42 -23.23
C PRO A 153 -8.98 14.27 -22.63
N PHE A 154 -8.22 13.72 -21.70
CA PHE A 154 -7.17 14.43 -20.96
C PHE A 154 -5.80 13.74 -21.05
N ASP A 155 -5.68 12.71 -21.91
CA ASP A 155 -4.45 11.98 -22.12
C ASP A 155 -4.33 11.52 -23.58
N LYS A 156 -3.19 10.99 -23.96
CA LYS A 156 -2.84 10.57 -25.34
C LYS A 156 -3.48 9.26 -25.79
N TRP A 157 -4.10 8.50 -24.88
CA TRP A 157 -4.58 7.16 -25.15
C TRP A 157 -5.80 7.15 -26.07
N THR A 158 -5.67 6.44 -27.17
CA THR A 158 -6.78 6.22 -28.10
C THR A 158 -7.57 4.99 -27.73
N GLN A 159 -8.77 4.88 -28.29
CA GLN A 159 -9.57 3.66 -28.18
C GLN A 159 -8.84 2.44 -28.75
N ASN A 160 -8.03 2.60 -29.80
CA ASN A 160 -7.21 1.52 -30.34
C ASN A 160 -6.11 1.08 -29.35
N ASP A 161 -5.49 1.99 -28.63
CA ASP A 161 -4.49 1.65 -27.60
C ASP A 161 -5.13 0.88 -26.47
N TYR A 162 -6.32 1.30 -26.01
CA TYR A 162 -7.08 0.58 -24.97
C TYR A 162 -7.42 -0.87 -25.37
N TYR A 163 -8.04 -1.07 -26.54
CA TYR A 163 -8.43 -2.42 -26.98
C TYR A 163 -7.22 -3.26 -27.42
N GLY A 164 -6.15 -2.64 -27.93
CA GLY A 164 -4.87 -3.29 -28.19
C GLY A 164 -4.25 -3.83 -26.90
N PHE A 165 -4.24 -3.05 -25.85
CA PHE A 165 -3.74 -3.47 -24.54
C PHE A 165 -4.67 -4.52 -23.91
N ALA A 166 -5.99 -4.38 -24.00
CA ALA A 166 -6.95 -5.37 -23.52
C ALA A 166 -6.80 -6.74 -24.21
N SER A 167 -6.30 -6.77 -25.44
CA SER A 167 -6.08 -8.01 -26.18
C SER A 167 -5.06 -8.96 -25.54
N PHE A 168 -4.17 -8.47 -24.65
CA PHE A 168 -3.29 -9.34 -23.86
C PHE A 168 -4.06 -10.27 -22.92
N PHE A 169 -5.20 -9.84 -22.43
CA PHE A 169 -6.02 -10.57 -21.44
C PHE A 169 -7.18 -11.35 -22.05
N SER A 170 -7.35 -11.32 -23.38
CA SER A 170 -8.49 -11.93 -24.06
C SER A 170 -8.50 -13.46 -24.04
N GLN A 171 -7.35 -14.09 -23.74
CA GLN A 171 -7.19 -15.54 -23.79
C GLN A 171 -7.14 -16.19 -22.40
N ILE A 172 -7.65 -15.52 -21.38
CA ILE A 172 -7.71 -16.07 -20.02
C ILE A 172 -8.89 -17.05 -19.94
N GLY A 173 -8.57 -18.34 -19.99
CA GLY A 173 -9.54 -19.42 -19.77
C GLY A 173 -9.70 -19.72 -18.28
N ARG A 174 -10.90 -20.10 -17.88
CA ARG A 174 -11.22 -20.53 -16.51
C ARG A 174 -12.08 -21.79 -16.58
N LYS A 175 -11.78 -22.77 -15.73
CA LYS A 175 -12.61 -23.95 -15.55
C LYS A 175 -12.65 -24.37 -14.08
N ARG A 176 -13.70 -25.04 -13.65
CA ARG A 176 -13.79 -25.62 -12.32
C ARG A 176 -12.77 -26.75 -12.17
N ALA A 177 -12.16 -26.84 -10.99
CA ALA A 177 -11.36 -27.98 -10.59
C ALA A 177 -12.27 -29.08 -10.01
N GLU A 178 -11.67 -30.15 -9.52
CA GLU A 178 -12.37 -31.23 -8.79
C GLU A 178 -13.03 -30.69 -7.50
N ASP A 179 -12.29 -29.90 -6.71
CA ASP A 179 -12.88 -29.13 -5.61
C ASP A 179 -13.67 -27.94 -6.19
N PRO A 180 -15.00 -27.85 -5.97
CA PRO A 180 -15.83 -26.79 -6.54
C PRO A 180 -15.46 -25.36 -6.07
N ARG A 181 -14.64 -25.24 -5.02
CA ARG A 181 -14.13 -23.98 -4.48
C ARG A 181 -12.83 -23.53 -5.17
N GLU A 182 -12.26 -24.38 -6.04
CA GLU A 182 -11.05 -24.13 -6.79
C GLU A 182 -11.36 -23.85 -8.27
N THR A 183 -10.72 -22.83 -8.82
CA THR A 183 -10.77 -22.52 -10.26
C THR A 183 -9.38 -22.75 -10.85
N ILE A 184 -9.35 -23.32 -12.06
CA ILE A 184 -8.13 -23.46 -12.85
C ILE A 184 -8.11 -22.35 -13.89
N VAL A 185 -7.08 -21.50 -13.83
CA VAL A 185 -6.81 -20.44 -14.80
C VAL A 185 -5.77 -20.94 -15.80
N PHE A 186 -6.02 -20.73 -17.09
CA PHE A 186 -5.14 -21.22 -18.15
C PHE A 186 -5.17 -20.31 -19.38
N ASN A 187 -4.18 -20.44 -20.26
CA ASN A 187 -4.22 -19.82 -21.58
C ASN A 187 -5.09 -20.66 -22.50
N SER A 188 -6.25 -20.14 -22.91
CA SER A 188 -7.19 -20.82 -23.81
C SER A 188 -6.68 -20.88 -25.26
N ARG A 189 -5.63 -20.12 -25.61
CA ARG A 189 -5.12 -19.92 -26.96
C ARG A 189 -6.13 -19.40 -27.98
N SER A 190 -7.34 -19.08 -27.53
CA SER A 190 -8.44 -18.50 -28.29
C SER A 190 -9.08 -17.38 -27.47
N GLY A 191 -9.72 -16.48 -28.14
CA GLY A 191 -10.32 -15.29 -27.55
C GLY A 191 -9.76 -14.02 -28.16
N GLU A 192 -10.67 -13.11 -28.48
CA GLU A 192 -10.35 -11.85 -29.15
C GLU A 192 -11.10 -10.71 -28.49
N VAL A 193 -10.49 -9.55 -28.49
CA VAL A 193 -11.13 -8.28 -28.14
C VAL A 193 -11.41 -7.52 -29.44
N ARG A 194 -12.58 -6.92 -29.52
CA ARG A 194 -13.00 -6.12 -30.68
C ARG A 194 -13.18 -4.67 -30.27
N ASN A 195 -12.63 -3.77 -31.08
CA ASN A 195 -12.96 -2.36 -30.96
C ASN A 195 -14.41 -2.16 -31.46
N PRO A 196 -15.31 -1.57 -30.66
CA PRO A 196 -16.69 -1.36 -31.05
C PRO A 196 -16.84 -0.45 -32.30
N VAL A 197 -15.87 0.44 -32.53
CA VAL A 197 -15.83 1.25 -33.75
C VAL A 197 -15.32 0.39 -34.90
N GLY A 198 -16.22 0.06 -35.81
CA GLY A 198 -15.93 -0.79 -36.97
C GLY A 198 -15.81 -2.29 -36.66
N ASN A 199 -16.13 -2.72 -35.43
CA ASN A 199 -16.13 -4.15 -35.00
C ASN A 199 -14.81 -4.88 -35.36
N ARG A 200 -13.67 -4.21 -35.27
CA ARG A 200 -12.36 -4.73 -35.68
C ARG A 200 -11.74 -5.57 -34.58
N VAL A 201 -11.23 -6.74 -34.94
CA VAL A 201 -10.39 -7.55 -34.05
C VAL A 201 -9.09 -6.81 -33.74
N MET A 202 -8.77 -6.68 -32.47
CA MET A 202 -7.57 -5.99 -32.02
C MET A 202 -6.45 -6.99 -31.71
N LYS A 203 -5.27 -6.72 -32.23
CA LYS A 203 -4.06 -7.47 -31.89
C LYS A 203 -3.43 -6.89 -30.62
N PRO A 204 -2.72 -7.71 -29.81
CA PRO A 204 -2.00 -7.21 -28.65
C PRO A 204 -1.02 -6.10 -29.04
N LYS A 205 -1.10 -4.99 -28.32
CA LYS A 205 -0.20 -3.83 -28.44
C LYS A 205 0.09 -3.29 -27.06
N PHE A 206 1.36 -3.04 -26.78
CA PHE A 206 1.76 -2.42 -25.51
C PHE A 206 1.24 -1.00 -25.41
N LEU A 207 0.88 -0.56 -24.21
CA LEU A 207 0.38 0.78 -23.98
C LEU A 207 1.56 1.78 -24.11
N GLY A 208 1.54 2.58 -25.19
CA GLY A 208 2.64 3.47 -25.54
C GLY A 208 3.85 2.79 -26.21
N GLY A 209 3.74 1.49 -26.52
CA GLY A 209 4.78 0.71 -27.20
C GLY A 209 4.29 0.06 -28.49
N GLU A 210 5.10 -0.83 -29.05
CA GLU A 210 4.81 -1.56 -30.27
C GLU A 210 4.02 -2.85 -30.02
N ALA A 211 3.57 -3.49 -31.08
CA ALA A 211 2.95 -4.81 -31.02
C ALA A 211 4.05 -5.88 -30.87
N PRO A 212 3.95 -6.80 -29.88
CA PRO A 212 4.96 -7.84 -29.70
C PRO A 212 4.86 -8.93 -30.74
N ASP A 213 5.99 -9.58 -31.04
CA ASP A 213 6.04 -10.88 -31.71
C ASP A 213 5.76 -11.99 -30.68
N LEU A 214 4.53 -12.49 -30.67
CA LEU A 214 4.13 -13.46 -29.65
C LEU A 214 4.61 -14.90 -29.93
N LYS A 215 4.80 -15.29 -31.20
CA LYS A 215 5.29 -16.62 -31.60
C LYS A 215 4.70 -17.80 -30.80
N GLY A 216 3.40 -17.73 -30.47
CA GLY A 216 2.71 -18.75 -29.68
C GLY A 216 2.89 -18.65 -28.16
N LYS A 217 3.58 -17.63 -27.65
CA LYS A 217 3.65 -17.34 -26.21
C LYS A 217 2.28 -16.99 -25.64
N ASP A 218 2.08 -17.26 -24.36
CA ASP A 218 0.96 -16.71 -23.60
C ASP A 218 1.05 -15.18 -23.62
N ARG A 219 -0.02 -14.54 -24.08
CA ARG A 219 -0.10 -13.05 -24.19
C ARG A 219 0.18 -12.36 -22.86
N ARG A 220 -0.27 -12.94 -21.74
CA ARG A 220 -0.06 -12.39 -20.39
C ARG A 220 1.41 -12.41 -19.99
N VAL A 221 2.12 -13.48 -20.34
CA VAL A 221 3.56 -13.60 -20.08
C VAL A 221 4.33 -12.54 -20.85
N ALA A 222 4.03 -12.38 -22.15
CA ALA A 222 4.67 -11.33 -22.96
C ALA A 222 4.40 -9.91 -22.43
N MET A 223 3.18 -9.66 -21.95
CA MET A 223 2.82 -8.39 -21.33
C MET A 223 3.55 -8.19 -19.99
N ALA A 224 3.64 -9.23 -19.16
CA ALA A 224 4.36 -9.18 -17.88
C ALA A 224 5.88 -8.96 -18.08
N GLU A 225 6.49 -9.63 -19.07
CA GLU A 225 7.89 -9.41 -19.44
C GLU A 225 8.16 -7.96 -19.87
N TRP A 226 7.28 -7.40 -20.71
CA TRP A 226 7.39 -5.99 -21.12
C TRP A 226 7.18 -5.02 -19.94
N LEU A 227 6.19 -5.30 -19.09
CA LEU A 227 5.85 -4.41 -17.97
C LEU A 227 7.07 -4.16 -17.07
N VAL A 228 7.86 -5.19 -16.81
CA VAL A 228 9.04 -5.10 -15.91
C VAL A 228 10.36 -4.84 -16.66
N SER A 229 10.32 -4.71 -17.97
CA SER A 229 11.50 -4.43 -18.78
C SER A 229 11.89 -2.95 -18.73
N SER A 230 13.12 -2.64 -19.16
CA SER A 230 13.60 -1.27 -19.32
C SER A 230 12.89 -0.49 -20.43
N GLU A 231 12.17 -1.18 -21.31
CA GLU A 231 11.36 -0.54 -22.38
C GLU A 231 10.05 0.06 -21.84
N ASN A 232 9.61 -0.38 -20.65
CA ASN A 232 8.44 0.16 -19.99
C ASN A 232 8.82 1.37 -19.13
N PRO A 233 8.36 2.59 -19.46
CA PRO A 233 8.73 3.79 -18.70
C PRO A 233 7.89 4.01 -17.44
N PHE A 234 6.87 3.16 -17.19
CA PHE A 234 5.84 3.45 -16.20
C PHE A 234 6.00 2.64 -14.91
N PHE A 235 6.36 1.36 -14.99
CA PHE A 235 6.33 0.46 -13.83
C PHE A 235 7.24 0.92 -12.68
N ALA A 236 8.51 1.17 -12.99
CA ALA A 236 9.49 1.59 -11.98
C ALA A 236 9.13 2.95 -11.36
N THR A 237 8.71 3.91 -12.17
CA THR A 237 8.31 5.25 -11.71
C THR A 237 7.00 5.22 -10.92
N ASN A 238 6.03 4.41 -11.33
CA ASN A 238 4.78 4.23 -10.60
C ASN A 238 5.02 3.58 -9.22
N LEU A 239 5.83 2.52 -9.17
CA LEU A 239 6.21 1.89 -7.90
C LEU A 239 6.89 2.90 -6.96
N ALA A 240 7.83 3.69 -7.49
CA ALA A 240 8.51 4.73 -6.72
C ALA A 240 7.52 5.79 -6.21
N ASN A 241 6.58 6.23 -7.06
CA ASN A 241 5.55 7.22 -6.69
C ASN A 241 4.61 6.70 -5.59
N MET A 242 4.17 5.45 -5.68
CA MET A 242 3.34 4.81 -4.65
C MET A 242 4.06 4.72 -3.29
N VAL A 243 5.35 4.34 -3.30
CA VAL A 243 6.15 4.29 -2.08
C VAL A 243 6.36 5.68 -1.52
N TRP A 244 6.71 6.65 -2.36
CA TRP A 244 6.82 8.06 -1.97
C TRP A 244 5.54 8.58 -1.32
N ALA A 245 4.40 8.38 -1.96
CA ALA A 245 3.10 8.82 -1.44
C ALA A 245 2.77 8.22 -0.06
N HIS A 246 3.19 6.97 0.19
CA HIS A 246 3.02 6.37 1.52
C HIS A 246 3.74 7.16 2.60
N PHE A 247 4.98 7.60 2.36
CA PHE A 247 5.80 8.30 3.34
C PHE A 247 5.51 9.79 3.44
N PHE A 248 5.04 10.42 2.38
CA PHE A 248 4.78 11.86 2.33
C PHE A 248 3.30 12.25 2.37
N GLY A 249 2.40 11.28 2.22
CA GLY A 249 0.95 11.52 2.15
C GLY A 249 0.45 12.00 0.79
N LYS A 250 1.37 12.33 -0.13
CA LYS A 250 1.13 12.72 -1.51
C LYS A 250 2.17 12.10 -2.43
N GLY A 251 1.76 11.74 -3.64
CA GLY A 251 2.68 11.35 -4.70
C GLY A 251 3.48 12.53 -5.25
N ILE A 252 4.58 12.23 -5.91
CA ILE A 252 5.25 13.19 -6.80
C ILE A 252 4.32 13.48 -7.98
N ILE A 253 3.57 12.47 -8.45
CA ILE A 253 2.31 12.63 -9.18
C ILE A 253 1.19 12.39 -8.15
N ASP A 254 0.38 13.37 -7.92
CA ASP A 254 -0.78 13.34 -7.04
C ASP A 254 -2.03 13.37 -7.93
N GLU A 255 -2.87 12.50 -7.79
CA GLU A 255 -3.17 11.19 -7.29
C GLU A 255 -2.25 10.08 -7.84
N VAL A 256 -1.81 9.16 -7.01
CA VAL A 256 -0.79 8.17 -7.36
C VAL A 256 -1.15 7.23 -8.51
N ASP A 257 -2.43 7.01 -8.76
CA ASP A 257 -2.97 6.15 -9.81
C ASP A 257 -3.61 6.94 -10.96
N ASP A 258 -3.22 8.22 -11.13
CA ASP A 258 -3.73 9.12 -12.18
C ASP A 258 -2.60 9.77 -12.99
N VAL A 259 -1.67 8.94 -13.45
CA VAL A 259 -0.56 9.35 -14.34
C VAL A 259 -1.13 9.68 -15.72
N ARG A 260 -1.07 10.96 -16.12
CA ARG A 260 -1.54 11.45 -17.41
C ARG A 260 -0.86 12.77 -17.80
N VAL A 261 -0.94 13.14 -19.06
CA VAL A 261 -0.34 14.38 -19.58
C VAL A 261 -0.83 15.63 -18.84
N SER A 262 -2.10 15.68 -18.47
CA SER A 262 -2.69 16.82 -17.74
C SER A 262 -2.43 16.80 -16.22
N ASN A 263 -1.76 15.78 -15.70
CA ASN A 263 -1.36 15.64 -14.29
C ASN A 263 0.16 15.40 -14.20
N PRO A 264 1.00 16.41 -14.49
CA PRO A 264 2.45 16.25 -14.50
C PRO A 264 3.00 16.10 -13.08
N PRO A 265 4.14 15.39 -12.91
CA PRO A 265 4.81 15.27 -11.63
C PRO A 265 5.22 16.65 -11.07
N ALA A 266 5.14 16.81 -9.76
CA ALA A 266 5.61 18.00 -9.05
C ALA A 266 7.13 18.21 -9.24
N ASN A 267 7.86 17.09 -9.35
CA ASN A 267 9.29 17.08 -9.65
C ASN A 267 9.62 15.86 -10.53
N ALA A 268 9.75 16.10 -11.84
CA ALA A 268 9.99 15.04 -12.82
C ALA A 268 11.36 14.39 -12.65
N GLU A 269 12.39 15.17 -12.33
CA GLU A 269 13.76 14.67 -12.13
C GLU A 269 13.84 13.75 -10.92
N LEU A 270 13.19 14.10 -9.81
CA LEU A 270 13.11 13.26 -8.63
C LEU A 270 12.39 11.95 -8.93
N LEU A 271 11.26 11.98 -9.62
CA LEU A 271 10.51 10.79 -9.98
C LEU A 271 11.33 9.85 -10.86
N GLN A 272 12.01 10.41 -11.85
CA GLN A 272 12.89 9.66 -12.74
C GLN A 272 14.08 9.05 -11.97
N ALA A 273 14.71 9.83 -11.09
CA ALA A 273 15.82 9.35 -10.27
C ALA A 273 15.39 8.19 -9.35
N LEU A 274 14.22 8.25 -8.72
CA LEU A 274 13.70 7.17 -7.90
C LEU A 274 13.35 5.92 -8.73
N GLY A 275 12.79 6.11 -9.93
CA GLY A 275 12.55 5.01 -10.88
C GLY A 275 13.85 4.33 -11.32
N GLN A 276 14.92 5.08 -11.57
CA GLN A 276 16.25 4.54 -11.86
C GLN A 276 16.84 3.79 -10.65
N ARG A 277 16.72 4.36 -9.45
CA ARG A 277 17.20 3.73 -8.23
C ARG A 277 16.57 2.37 -7.98
N ILE A 278 15.25 2.21 -8.14
CA ILE A 278 14.62 0.91 -7.91
C ILE A 278 15.08 -0.13 -8.93
N THR A 279 15.34 0.26 -10.18
CA THR A 279 15.91 -0.65 -11.19
C THR A 279 17.37 -1.01 -10.88
N GLU A 280 18.21 -0.05 -10.49
CA GLU A 280 19.59 -0.29 -10.02
C GLU A 280 19.64 -1.25 -8.82
N TYR A 281 18.62 -1.23 -7.98
CA TYR A 281 18.47 -2.15 -6.83
C TYR A 281 17.86 -3.49 -7.21
N ASN A 282 17.70 -3.79 -8.50
CA ASN A 282 17.00 -4.99 -8.98
C ASN A 282 15.63 -5.14 -8.32
N TYR A 283 14.90 -4.03 -8.23
CA TYR A 283 13.57 -3.95 -7.62
C TYR A 283 13.49 -4.39 -6.15
N ASP A 284 14.60 -4.25 -5.41
CA ASP A 284 14.63 -4.44 -3.96
C ASP A 284 13.81 -3.35 -3.27
N PHE A 285 12.63 -3.75 -2.81
CA PHE A 285 11.66 -2.85 -2.21
C PHE A 285 12.15 -2.19 -0.91
N LYS A 286 12.83 -2.95 -0.04
CA LYS A 286 13.33 -2.43 1.24
C LYS A 286 14.42 -1.38 1.03
N ARG A 287 15.25 -1.52 0.01
CA ARG A 287 16.28 -0.50 -0.30
C ARG A 287 15.66 0.82 -0.74
N LEU A 288 14.60 0.79 -1.56
CA LEU A 288 13.87 2.02 -1.93
C LEU A 288 13.25 2.69 -0.69
N VAL A 289 12.59 1.92 0.18
CA VAL A 289 12.02 2.43 1.43
C VAL A 289 13.12 3.05 2.30
N ARG A 290 14.27 2.39 2.41
CA ARG A 290 15.43 2.90 3.16
C ARG A 290 15.89 4.24 2.64
N ASP A 291 16.10 4.39 1.33
CA ASP A 291 16.55 5.64 0.72
C ASP A 291 15.59 6.79 1.01
N ILE A 292 14.28 6.54 0.88
CA ILE A 292 13.26 7.54 1.18
C ILE A 292 13.29 7.92 2.67
N CYS A 293 13.28 6.95 3.59
CA CYS A 293 13.21 7.21 5.04
C CYS A 293 14.50 7.83 5.62
N THR A 294 15.65 7.64 4.97
CA THR A 294 16.93 8.26 5.37
C THR A 294 17.17 9.60 4.67
N SER A 295 16.34 9.98 3.71
CA SER A 295 16.47 11.26 3.00
C SER A 295 16.28 12.47 3.93
N ARG A 296 16.91 13.59 3.59
CA ARG A 296 16.70 14.85 4.31
C ARG A 296 15.26 15.33 4.23
N THR A 297 14.60 15.15 3.09
CA THR A 297 13.21 15.54 2.87
C THR A 297 12.26 14.82 3.83
N TYR A 298 12.42 13.51 4.02
CA TYR A 298 11.60 12.75 4.98
C TYR A 298 11.85 13.20 6.44
N GLN A 299 13.04 13.70 6.75
CA GLN A 299 13.39 14.13 8.10
C GLN A 299 12.99 15.59 8.42
N LEU A 300 12.35 16.30 7.49
CA LEU A 300 11.84 17.64 7.73
C LEU A 300 10.73 17.62 8.81
N ALA A 301 10.66 18.70 9.58
CA ALA A 301 9.59 18.92 10.55
C ALA A 301 8.29 19.33 9.87
N THR A 302 7.18 19.21 10.60
CA THR A 302 5.87 19.76 10.19
C THR A 302 5.77 21.27 10.41
N GLN A 303 6.69 21.84 11.17
CA GLN A 303 6.73 23.27 11.41
C GLN A 303 7.20 24.00 10.16
N THR A 304 6.41 24.93 9.72
CA THR A 304 6.69 25.80 8.57
C THR A 304 7.40 27.09 8.97
N ASN A 305 7.89 27.81 7.98
CA ASN A 305 8.40 29.17 8.10
C ASN A 305 7.82 30.04 6.96
N GLN A 306 8.09 31.33 6.98
CA GLN A 306 7.53 32.28 5.99
C GLN A 306 7.82 31.89 4.52
N SER A 307 8.91 31.17 4.25
CA SER A 307 9.26 30.79 2.87
C SER A 307 8.58 29.52 2.37
N ASN A 308 8.01 28.68 3.25
CA ASN A 308 7.44 27.38 2.86
C ASN A 308 6.05 27.10 3.43
N GLU A 309 5.42 28.06 4.12
CA GLU A 309 4.09 27.85 4.73
C GLU A 309 2.98 27.59 3.70
N SER A 310 3.13 28.12 2.49
CA SER A 310 2.19 27.93 1.37
C SER A 310 2.56 26.75 0.47
N ASP A 311 3.65 26.03 0.75
CA ASP A 311 4.08 24.91 -0.09
C ASP A 311 3.20 23.68 0.13
N THR A 312 2.50 23.29 -0.93
CA THR A 312 1.66 22.09 -0.95
C THR A 312 2.17 21.00 -1.90
N ARG A 313 3.25 21.26 -2.67
CA ARG A 313 3.73 20.39 -3.76
C ARG A 313 5.20 19.98 -3.69
N ASN A 314 6.07 20.82 -3.13
CA ASN A 314 7.53 20.64 -3.26
C ASN A 314 8.15 19.90 -2.06
N PHE A 315 7.36 19.43 -1.13
CA PHE A 315 7.82 18.66 0.04
C PHE A 315 8.85 19.42 0.89
N SER A 316 8.75 20.76 0.95
CA SER A 316 9.70 21.62 1.70
C SER A 316 9.49 21.57 3.22
N HIS A 317 8.43 20.95 3.68
CA HIS A 317 8.15 20.58 5.08
C HIS A 317 7.35 19.27 5.11
N ALA A 318 7.28 18.62 6.26
CA ALA A 318 6.44 17.43 6.41
C ALA A 318 4.97 17.84 6.54
N SER A 319 4.09 17.16 5.82
CA SER A 319 2.65 17.37 5.89
C SER A 319 2.06 16.64 7.10
N LEU A 320 1.05 17.27 7.74
CA LEU A 320 0.20 16.60 8.69
C LEU A 320 -0.70 15.60 7.94
N ARG A 321 -0.70 14.36 8.42
CA ARG A 321 -1.46 13.28 7.79
C ARG A 321 -2.35 12.59 8.81
N ARG A 322 -3.48 12.12 8.35
CA ARG A 322 -4.31 11.23 9.15
C ARG A 322 -3.71 9.83 9.17
N ILE A 323 -3.88 9.16 10.29
CA ILE A 323 -3.50 7.76 10.46
C ILE A 323 -4.64 6.89 9.89
N ARG A 324 -4.29 5.87 9.13
CA ARG A 324 -5.25 4.88 8.60
C ARG A 324 -5.98 4.16 9.72
N SER A 325 -7.20 3.74 9.46
CA SER A 325 -8.08 3.08 10.45
C SER A 325 -7.43 1.88 11.13
N GLU A 326 -6.74 1.04 10.37
CA GLU A 326 -6.07 -0.15 10.90
C GLU A 326 -4.93 0.23 11.85
N ILE A 327 -4.08 1.16 11.42
CA ILE A 327 -2.95 1.65 12.23
C ILE A 327 -3.47 2.37 13.48
N LEU A 328 -4.51 3.19 13.34
CA LEU A 328 -5.10 3.90 14.48
C LEU A 328 -5.64 2.92 15.53
N LEU A 329 -6.38 1.88 15.10
CA LEU A 329 -6.89 0.86 16.00
C LEU A 329 -5.78 0.08 16.69
N ASP A 330 -4.71 -0.25 15.96
CA ASP A 330 -3.54 -0.95 16.50
C ASP A 330 -2.78 -0.07 17.50
N CYS A 331 -2.60 1.22 17.22
CA CYS A 331 -2.00 2.17 18.17
C CYS A 331 -2.84 2.36 19.44
N ILE A 332 -4.18 2.49 19.31
CA ILE A 332 -5.08 2.56 20.48
C ILE A 332 -4.94 1.28 21.32
N THR A 333 -4.88 0.12 20.66
CA THR A 333 -4.73 -1.19 21.31
C THR A 333 -3.39 -1.30 22.04
N GLN A 334 -2.31 -0.81 21.42
CA GLN A 334 -0.96 -0.79 21.99
C GLN A 334 -0.90 0.14 23.23
N VAL A 335 -1.39 1.38 23.10
CA VAL A 335 -1.35 2.38 24.19
C VAL A 335 -2.17 1.91 25.40
N THR A 336 -3.34 1.31 25.16
CA THR A 336 -4.23 0.85 26.22
C THR A 336 -3.89 -0.54 26.76
N ASN A 337 -2.86 -1.21 26.23
CA ASN A 337 -2.47 -2.57 26.60
C ASN A 337 -3.63 -3.58 26.48
N THR A 338 -4.40 -3.49 25.40
CA THR A 338 -5.54 -4.37 25.13
C THR A 338 -5.27 -5.31 23.96
N SER A 339 -6.22 -6.15 23.62
CA SER A 339 -6.17 -7.04 22.47
C SER A 339 -7.43 -6.93 21.62
N ASN A 340 -7.28 -7.06 20.30
CA ASN A 340 -8.40 -7.18 19.39
C ASN A 340 -8.77 -8.63 19.14
N LYS A 341 -10.01 -8.83 18.66
CA LYS A 341 -10.50 -10.11 18.15
C LYS A 341 -11.14 -9.84 16.78
N PHE A 342 -10.57 -10.42 15.74
CA PHE A 342 -11.12 -10.38 14.39
C PHE A 342 -11.54 -11.79 13.95
N ARG A 343 -12.56 -11.85 13.07
CA ARG A 343 -13.02 -13.12 12.52
C ARG A 343 -11.88 -13.80 11.74
N GLY A 344 -11.63 -15.06 12.04
CA GLY A 344 -10.61 -15.86 11.35
C GLY A 344 -9.18 -15.61 11.81
N LEU A 345 -8.95 -14.75 12.82
CA LEU A 345 -7.63 -14.47 13.36
C LEU A 345 -7.53 -14.82 14.85
N PRO A 346 -6.34 -15.18 15.35
CA PRO A 346 -6.10 -15.35 16.78
C PRO A 346 -6.41 -14.08 17.57
N ARG A 347 -6.77 -14.23 18.84
CA ARG A 347 -6.91 -13.08 19.74
C ARG A 347 -5.57 -12.35 19.88
N GLY A 348 -5.60 -11.02 19.81
CA GLY A 348 -4.39 -10.19 19.86
C GLY A 348 -3.78 -9.88 18.50
N SER A 349 -4.35 -10.42 17.41
CA SER A 349 -3.94 -10.02 16.07
C SER A 349 -4.17 -8.53 15.84
N ARG A 350 -3.30 -7.92 15.05
CA ARG A 350 -3.38 -6.52 14.62
C ARG A 350 -4.43 -6.34 13.53
N ALA A 351 -5.00 -5.14 13.43
CA ALA A 351 -5.96 -4.84 12.38
C ALA A 351 -5.34 -4.89 10.97
N VAL A 352 -4.04 -4.54 10.85
CA VAL A 352 -3.29 -4.65 9.59
C VAL A 352 -3.14 -6.10 9.10
N GLN A 353 -3.30 -7.11 9.97
CA GLN A 353 -3.22 -8.52 9.63
C GLN A 353 -4.54 -9.10 9.08
N ILE A 354 -5.61 -8.31 8.98
CA ILE A 354 -6.88 -8.78 8.42
C ILE A 354 -6.69 -9.16 6.95
N ALA A 355 -6.64 -10.46 6.67
CA ALA A 355 -6.40 -11.00 5.34
C ALA A 355 -7.53 -10.68 4.36
N ASP A 356 -8.79 -10.83 4.81
CA ASP A 356 -9.96 -10.68 3.97
C ASP A 356 -10.48 -9.24 3.94
N GLY A 357 -10.52 -8.63 2.76
CA GLY A 357 -11.10 -7.30 2.56
C GLY A 357 -12.57 -7.20 2.96
N SER A 358 -13.34 -8.31 2.88
CA SER A 358 -14.74 -8.36 3.29
C SER A 358 -14.95 -8.35 4.81
N THR A 359 -13.89 -8.64 5.60
CA THR A 359 -13.95 -8.60 7.06
C THR A 359 -13.75 -7.18 7.57
N SER A 360 -14.68 -6.67 8.36
CA SER A 360 -14.59 -5.35 8.98
C SER A 360 -15.21 -5.32 10.37
N THR A 361 -14.93 -4.26 11.12
CA THR A 361 -15.59 -3.91 12.36
C THR A 361 -16.21 -2.52 12.20
N TYR A 362 -17.11 -2.14 13.11
CA TYR A 362 -17.70 -0.80 13.07
C TYR A 362 -16.62 0.30 13.06
N PHE A 363 -15.59 0.18 13.93
CA PHE A 363 -14.49 1.14 13.99
C PHE A 363 -13.78 1.25 12.63
N LEU A 364 -13.34 0.13 12.07
CA LEU A 364 -12.60 0.12 10.80
C LEU A 364 -13.43 0.69 9.64
N ALA A 365 -14.73 0.35 9.58
CA ALA A 365 -15.63 0.88 8.56
C ALA A 365 -15.85 2.39 8.72
N ALA A 366 -16.12 2.87 9.95
CA ALA A 366 -16.33 4.28 10.24
C ALA A 366 -15.09 5.14 9.95
N PHE A 367 -13.89 4.57 10.11
CA PHE A 367 -12.62 5.24 9.85
C PHE A 367 -12.06 4.98 8.44
N GLY A 368 -12.87 4.46 7.52
CA GLY A 368 -12.59 4.44 6.10
C GLY A 368 -11.68 3.32 5.61
N ARG A 369 -11.69 2.14 6.28
CA ARG A 369 -10.97 0.96 5.80
C ARG A 369 -11.48 0.54 4.42
N ALA A 370 -10.57 0.27 3.50
CA ALA A 370 -10.89 -0.27 2.18
C ALA A 370 -11.53 -1.66 2.27
N LYS A 371 -12.58 -1.90 1.47
CA LYS A 371 -13.22 -3.20 1.30
C LYS A 371 -12.54 -4.07 0.23
N ARG A 372 -11.56 -3.50 -0.47
CA ARG A 372 -10.83 -4.12 -1.59
C ARG A 372 -11.73 -4.51 -2.75
N GLU A 373 -12.73 -3.67 -3.03
CA GLU A 373 -13.69 -3.84 -4.14
C GLU A 373 -13.16 -3.25 -5.45
N SER A 374 -12.28 -2.25 -5.33
CA SER A 374 -11.61 -1.62 -6.46
C SER A 374 -10.11 -1.50 -6.22
N VAL A 375 -9.36 -1.21 -7.28
CA VAL A 375 -7.92 -0.91 -7.20
C VAL A 375 -7.63 0.58 -7.00
N CYS A 376 -8.67 1.41 -6.92
CA CYS A 376 -8.54 2.86 -6.76
C CYS A 376 -7.90 3.22 -5.41
N SER A 377 -6.94 4.11 -5.44
CA SER A 377 -6.37 4.73 -4.22
C SER A 377 -7.44 5.45 -3.38
N CYS A 378 -8.53 5.88 -4.01
CA CYS A 378 -9.67 6.56 -3.41
C CYS A 378 -10.58 5.66 -2.56
N GLU A 379 -10.41 4.32 -2.59
CA GLU A 379 -11.24 3.42 -1.78
C GLU A 379 -10.98 3.59 -0.28
N VAL A 380 -9.76 3.97 0.10
CA VAL A 380 -9.42 4.31 1.47
C VAL A 380 -9.90 5.73 1.77
N GLN A 381 -10.92 5.85 2.61
CA GLN A 381 -11.49 7.15 2.95
C GLN A 381 -10.70 7.82 4.07
N MET A 382 -9.87 8.80 3.70
CA MET A 382 -9.05 9.56 4.65
C MET A 382 -9.70 10.89 5.09
N GLU A 383 -10.82 11.29 4.49
CA GLU A 383 -11.50 12.54 4.84
C GLU A 383 -12.11 12.50 6.25
N PRO A 384 -11.95 13.57 7.04
CA PRO A 384 -12.55 13.65 8.38
C PRO A 384 -14.07 13.79 8.28
N ASN A 385 -14.77 13.11 9.18
CA ASN A 385 -16.21 13.27 9.32
C ASN A 385 -16.65 13.32 10.78
N LEU A 386 -17.86 13.82 11.00
CA LEU A 386 -18.41 13.99 12.34
C LEU A 386 -18.55 12.66 13.10
N SER A 387 -18.90 11.57 12.39
CA SER A 387 -19.05 10.25 13.02
C SER A 387 -17.74 9.76 13.63
N GLN A 388 -16.61 10.01 12.99
CA GLN A 388 -15.29 9.67 13.52
C GLN A 388 -14.96 10.47 14.79
N ALA A 389 -15.21 11.78 14.77
CA ALA A 389 -14.98 12.64 15.95
C ALA A 389 -15.85 12.21 17.15
N LEU A 390 -17.14 11.98 16.91
CA LEU A 390 -18.06 11.50 17.95
C LEU A 390 -17.66 10.11 18.47
N HIS A 391 -17.19 9.22 17.59
CA HIS A 391 -16.76 7.89 18.00
C HIS A 391 -15.50 7.93 18.87
N LEU A 392 -14.55 8.82 18.60
CA LEU A 392 -13.35 8.99 19.43
C LEU A 392 -13.69 9.60 20.80
N LEU A 393 -14.67 10.53 20.86
CA LEU A 393 -15.04 11.22 22.08
C LEU A 393 -15.98 10.39 22.97
N ASN A 394 -16.97 9.73 22.39
CA ASN A 394 -18.07 9.09 23.12
C ASN A 394 -18.28 7.61 22.69
N GLY A 395 -17.48 7.09 21.78
CA GLY A 395 -17.64 5.72 21.27
C GLY A 395 -17.04 4.69 22.21
N ASN A 396 -17.69 3.54 22.29
CA ASN A 396 -17.30 2.44 23.18
C ASN A 396 -15.89 1.92 22.95
N THR A 397 -15.37 1.98 21.71
CA THR A 397 -14.08 1.35 21.38
C THR A 397 -12.91 1.89 22.21
N VAL A 398 -12.81 3.21 22.34
CA VAL A 398 -11.70 3.84 23.09
C VAL A 398 -11.93 3.67 24.59
N GLU A 399 -13.15 3.96 25.06
CA GLU A 399 -13.52 3.89 26.48
C GLU A 399 -13.37 2.46 27.04
N GLU A 400 -13.90 1.47 26.34
CA GLU A 400 -13.78 0.06 26.74
C GLU A 400 -12.32 -0.41 26.79
N LYS A 401 -11.50 0.03 25.83
CA LYS A 401 -10.06 -0.29 25.82
C LYS A 401 -9.31 0.37 26.97
N ILE A 402 -9.62 1.61 27.32
CA ILE A 402 -9.04 2.28 28.49
C ILE A 402 -9.42 1.53 29.77
N ARG A 403 -10.71 1.19 29.93
CA ARG A 403 -11.19 0.46 31.13
C ARG A 403 -10.61 -0.95 31.24
N SER A 404 -10.59 -1.70 30.14
CA SER A 404 -10.19 -3.12 30.13
C SER A 404 -8.68 -3.37 30.11
N GLY A 405 -7.89 -2.35 29.67
CA GLY A 405 -6.45 -2.51 29.49
C GLY A 405 -5.64 -2.55 30.77
N GLY A 406 -6.17 -1.99 31.86
CA GLY A 406 -5.56 -2.03 33.19
C GLY A 406 -4.20 -1.32 33.30
N LEU A 407 -3.78 -0.53 32.31
CA LEU A 407 -2.47 0.12 32.28
C LEU A 407 -2.27 1.02 33.52
N ILE A 408 -3.23 1.91 33.81
CA ILE A 408 -3.14 2.81 34.96
C ILE A 408 -3.09 2.03 36.28
N LYS A 409 -3.90 0.97 36.38
CA LYS A 409 -3.89 0.07 37.55
C LYS A 409 -2.51 -0.58 37.73
N ALA A 410 -1.92 -1.11 36.67
CA ALA A 410 -0.59 -1.72 36.71
C ALA A 410 0.51 -0.71 37.12
N LEU A 411 0.43 0.54 36.66
CA LEU A 411 1.37 1.60 37.03
C LEU A 411 1.22 2.01 38.50
N LEU A 412 -0.01 2.07 39.02
CA LEU A 412 -0.26 2.31 40.47
C LEU A 412 0.24 1.15 41.33
N GLU A 413 0.03 -0.09 40.93
CA GLU A 413 0.54 -1.29 41.62
C GLU A 413 2.09 -1.31 41.61
N ALA A 414 2.72 -0.77 40.56
CA ALA A 414 4.16 -0.55 40.47
C ALA A 414 4.64 0.66 41.31
N LYS A 415 3.75 1.29 42.10
CA LYS A 415 4.02 2.45 42.95
C LYS A 415 4.61 3.68 42.20
N LYS A 416 4.21 3.88 40.95
CA LYS A 416 4.55 5.06 40.19
C LYS A 416 3.83 6.28 40.73
N THR A 417 4.54 7.43 40.76
CA THR A 417 3.91 8.71 41.14
C THR A 417 2.95 9.20 40.04
N PRO A 418 2.02 10.10 40.34
CA PRO A 418 1.13 10.69 39.33
C PRO A 418 1.90 11.27 38.13
N GLU A 419 3.01 11.96 38.39
CA GLU A 419 3.88 12.57 37.38
C GLU A 419 4.52 11.51 36.47
N GLU A 420 5.03 10.43 37.05
CA GLU A 420 5.59 9.30 36.31
C GLU A 420 4.51 8.59 35.44
N ILE A 421 3.29 8.49 35.93
CA ILE A 421 2.15 7.91 35.18
C ILE A 421 1.82 8.81 33.98
N ILE A 422 1.73 10.12 34.19
CA ILE A 422 1.48 11.08 33.10
C ILE A 422 2.60 11.02 32.07
N GLU A 423 3.86 11.02 32.51
CA GLU A 423 5.02 10.91 31.60
C GLU A 423 4.96 9.63 30.78
N GLU A 424 4.67 8.49 31.40
CA GLU A 424 4.53 7.19 30.71
C GLU A 424 3.41 7.24 29.64
N LEU A 425 2.26 7.82 29.96
CA LEU A 425 1.15 7.96 29.00
C LEU A 425 1.51 8.88 27.84
N TYR A 426 2.23 9.97 28.08
CA TYR A 426 2.71 10.88 27.04
C TYR A 426 3.75 10.19 26.12
N ILE A 427 4.69 9.45 26.69
CA ILE A 427 5.69 8.72 25.91
C ILE A 427 4.99 7.68 25.03
N ARG A 428 4.09 6.86 25.58
CA ARG A 428 3.35 5.81 24.85
C ARG A 428 2.48 6.37 23.72
N SER A 429 1.85 7.52 23.94
CA SER A 429 0.89 8.09 22.98
C SER A 429 1.55 9.02 21.97
N PHE A 430 2.51 9.81 22.40
CA PHE A 430 3.08 10.90 21.62
C PHE A 430 4.59 10.79 21.39
N SER A 431 5.26 9.84 22.02
CA SER A 431 6.73 9.67 21.97
C SER A 431 7.48 10.94 22.37
N ARG A 432 7.00 11.60 23.42
CA ARG A 432 7.58 12.81 24.01
C ARG A 432 7.28 12.90 25.50
N ARG A 433 8.11 13.65 26.22
CA ARG A 433 7.92 14.00 27.63
C ARG A 433 7.15 15.30 27.79
#